data_bc3739330f7f0d83ac1210a7d464c858
#
_entry.id   bc3739330f7f0d83ac1210a7d464c858
#
_cell.length_a   1.000
_cell.length_b   1.000
_cell.length_c   1.000
_cell.angle_alpha   90.00
_cell.angle_beta   90.00
_cell.angle_gamma   90.00
#
_symmetry.space_group_name_H-M   'P 1'
#
loop_
_entity.id
_entity.type
_entity.pdbx_description
1 polymer ?
#
loop_
_entity_poly.entity_id
_entity_poly.type
_entity_poly.pdbx_seq_one_letter_code
_entity_poly.pdbx_strand_id
1 'polypeptide(L)'
;MREVITWAVIYMLTMFLGYALKRLGVFRPEDKAVLSNVIFYVTLPAMLISSFGGVSVDLWFLASLALGLLCNALMVAAASLYARRKPCEVQALYIVNCAGFNVGNLAMPFLRNFFPTGIPYLCMFDMGDSFFSLGTTYALACMRLGRKSGSKLKSILSSLFTSVPFIVYLLMTLLSFLKVTLPAPILQTADFMGRGNGFLAMLMVGISLDLKLDRKDIGEVLQMLFLRYACGIIFALAIFHLLPAPLVMRQVLSLAVFAAVPNAALIYTTRLNIPASAAYALHPLSTALMIPTLSAVMLLLR
;
A
#
# COMPACT_ATOMS: atom_id res chain seq x y z
N MET A 1 22.75 4.83 8.85
CA MET A 1 23.08 3.76 7.88
C MET A 1 22.90 2.35 8.46
N ARG A 2 23.62 1.99 9.52
CA ARG A 2 23.49 0.67 10.17
C ARG A 2 22.05 0.27 10.52
N GLU A 3 21.30 1.15 11.14
CA GLU A 3 19.93 0.90 11.58
C GLU A 3 18.99 0.56 10.43
N VAL A 4 19.07 1.30 9.31
CA VAL A 4 18.24 1.02 8.10
C VAL A 4 18.55 -0.37 7.55
N ILE A 5 19.85 -0.70 7.45
CA ILE A 5 20.26 -2.02 6.97
C ILE A 5 19.78 -3.12 7.93
N THR A 6 19.92 -2.90 9.24
CA THR A 6 19.47 -3.87 10.25
C THR A 6 17.98 -4.17 10.13
N TRP A 7 17.12 -3.14 10.07
CA TRP A 7 15.68 -3.34 9.91
C TRP A 7 15.33 -3.95 8.56
N ALA A 8 15.99 -3.54 7.47
CA ALA A 8 15.79 -4.17 6.15
C ALA A 8 16.11 -5.67 6.20
N VAL A 9 17.23 -6.06 6.82
CA VAL A 9 17.59 -7.47 6.99
C VAL A 9 16.57 -8.21 7.84
N ILE A 10 16.10 -7.64 8.97
CA ILE A 10 15.09 -8.25 9.83
C ILE A 10 13.80 -8.52 9.03
N TYR A 11 13.33 -7.54 8.27
CA TYR A 11 12.10 -7.69 7.44
C TYR A 11 12.29 -8.72 6.33
N MET A 12 13.44 -8.73 5.66
CA MET A 12 13.76 -9.73 4.63
C MET A 12 13.89 -11.14 5.21
N LEU A 13 14.52 -11.29 6.38
CA LEU A 13 14.62 -12.57 7.09
C LEU A 13 13.24 -13.08 7.52
N THR A 14 12.35 -12.20 7.99
CA THR A 14 10.98 -12.57 8.37
C THR A 14 10.19 -13.04 7.14
N MET A 15 10.36 -12.35 6.00
CA MET A 15 9.76 -12.77 4.73
C MET A 15 10.32 -14.13 4.26
N PHE A 16 11.64 -14.31 4.36
CA PHE A 16 12.27 -15.58 4.04
C PHE A 16 11.80 -16.72 4.97
N LEU A 17 11.61 -16.44 6.27
CA LEU A 17 11.05 -17.40 7.23
C LEU A 17 9.65 -17.84 6.78
N GLY A 18 8.77 -16.93 6.40
CA GLY A 18 7.43 -17.28 5.88
C GLY A 18 7.50 -18.17 4.64
N TYR A 19 8.39 -17.85 3.71
CA TYR A 19 8.64 -18.67 2.53
C TYR A 19 9.16 -20.07 2.88
N ALA A 20 10.15 -20.14 3.78
CA ALA A 20 10.74 -21.41 4.22
C ALA A 20 9.71 -22.30 4.94
N LEU A 21 8.91 -21.74 5.84
CA LEU A 21 7.86 -22.47 6.55
C LEU A 21 6.78 -23.00 5.60
N LYS A 22 6.43 -22.24 4.54
CA LYS A 22 5.57 -22.74 3.47
C LYS A 22 6.22 -23.91 2.73
N ARG A 23 7.51 -23.83 2.40
CA ARG A 23 8.23 -24.92 1.69
C ARG A 23 8.37 -26.16 2.53
N LEU A 24 8.47 -26.04 3.85
CA LEU A 24 8.51 -27.13 4.82
C LEU A 24 7.11 -27.72 5.11
N GLY A 25 6.04 -27.16 4.55
CA GLY A 25 4.67 -27.66 4.75
C GLY A 25 4.04 -27.27 6.09
N VAL A 26 4.69 -26.40 6.88
CA VAL A 26 4.13 -25.85 8.13
C VAL A 26 2.95 -24.93 7.84
N PHE A 27 3.09 -24.10 6.80
CA PHE A 27 2.02 -23.26 6.26
C PHE A 27 1.60 -23.71 4.88
N ARG A 28 0.29 -23.63 4.63
CA ARG A 28 -0.30 -23.82 3.31
C ARG A 28 -0.50 -22.46 2.62
N PRO A 29 -0.59 -22.40 1.29
CA PRO A 29 -0.87 -21.13 0.59
C PRO A 29 -2.18 -20.45 1.03
N GLU A 30 -3.15 -21.24 1.54
CA GLU A 30 -4.45 -20.76 2.01
C GLU A 30 -4.35 -20.02 3.37
N ASP A 31 -3.35 -20.35 4.19
CA ASP A 31 -3.16 -19.77 5.53
C ASP A 31 -2.86 -18.26 5.47
N LYS A 32 -2.42 -17.77 4.30
CA LYS A 32 -2.29 -16.32 4.04
C LYS A 32 -3.59 -15.56 4.30
N ALA A 33 -4.75 -16.19 4.10
CA ALA A 33 -6.03 -15.56 4.32
C ALA A 33 -6.29 -15.32 5.82
N VAL A 34 -5.90 -16.25 6.67
CA VAL A 34 -6.01 -16.11 8.13
C VAL A 34 -5.12 -14.97 8.62
N LEU A 35 -3.86 -14.94 8.18
CA LEU A 35 -2.93 -13.86 8.53
C LEU A 35 -3.42 -12.50 8.01
N SER A 36 -3.93 -12.46 6.78
CA SER A 36 -4.53 -11.25 6.21
C SER A 36 -5.68 -10.74 7.07
N ASN A 37 -6.56 -11.62 7.54
CA ASN A 37 -7.67 -11.24 8.41
C ASN A 37 -7.17 -10.71 9.77
N VAL A 38 -6.19 -11.35 10.39
CA VAL A 38 -5.59 -10.85 11.64
C VAL A 38 -4.96 -9.47 11.43
N ILE A 39 -4.27 -9.26 10.31
CA ILE A 39 -3.70 -7.95 9.97
C ILE A 39 -4.80 -6.92 9.78
N PHE A 40 -5.78 -7.19 8.92
CA PHE A 40 -6.81 -6.24 8.52
C PHE A 40 -7.79 -5.87 9.64
N TYR A 41 -8.15 -6.83 10.50
CA TYR A 41 -9.17 -6.64 11.53
C TYR A 41 -8.60 -6.36 12.92
N VAL A 42 -7.31 -6.65 13.16
CA VAL A 42 -6.73 -6.52 14.50
C VAL A 42 -5.49 -5.64 14.49
N THR A 43 -4.38 -6.10 13.88
CA THR A 43 -3.09 -5.44 14.12
C THR A 43 -2.90 -4.14 13.36
N LEU A 44 -3.42 -4.01 12.14
CA LEU A 44 -3.37 -2.75 11.39
C LEU A 44 -4.28 -1.69 12.04
N PRO A 45 -5.57 -1.94 12.33
CA PRO A 45 -6.40 -1.01 13.10
C PRO A 45 -5.76 -0.58 14.42
N ALA A 46 -5.19 -1.51 15.17
CA ALA A 46 -4.51 -1.20 16.42
C ALA A 46 -3.27 -0.30 16.21
N MET A 47 -2.45 -0.60 15.20
CA MET A 47 -1.32 0.23 14.83
C MET A 47 -1.75 1.65 14.45
N LEU A 48 -2.86 1.80 13.70
CA LEU A 48 -3.41 3.10 13.33
C LEU A 48 -3.86 3.88 14.58
N ILE A 49 -4.64 3.27 15.45
CA ILE A 49 -5.11 3.91 16.68
C ILE A 49 -3.93 4.42 17.52
N SER A 50 -2.91 3.58 17.73
CA SER A 50 -1.73 3.97 18.52
C SER A 50 -0.91 5.07 17.85
N SER A 51 -0.93 5.16 16.51
CA SER A 51 -0.16 6.15 15.74
C SER A 51 -0.80 7.54 15.71
N PHE A 52 -2.12 7.64 15.95
CA PHE A 52 -2.85 8.91 16.02
C PHE A 52 -2.89 9.52 17.42
N GLY A 53 -2.34 8.85 18.44
CA GLY A 53 -2.35 9.35 19.83
C GLY A 53 -1.68 10.72 19.95
N GLY A 54 -2.47 11.77 20.24
CA GLY A 54 -1.97 13.12 20.46
C GLY A 54 -1.60 13.91 19.19
N VAL A 55 -1.99 13.46 18.02
CA VAL A 55 -1.74 14.18 16.75
C VAL A 55 -2.69 15.36 16.61
N SER A 56 -2.14 16.56 16.39
CA SER A 56 -2.91 17.74 15.99
C SER A 56 -3.11 17.75 14.48
N VAL A 57 -4.34 17.97 14.05
CA VAL A 57 -4.66 18.15 12.62
C VAL A 57 -4.17 19.53 12.19
N ASP A 58 -3.22 19.55 11.28
CA ASP A 58 -2.74 20.73 10.61
C ASP A 58 -3.09 20.71 9.10
N LEU A 59 -2.75 21.77 8.39
CA LEU A 59 -2.96 21.85 6.94
C LEU A 59 -2.21 20.73 6.20
N TRP A 60 -1.03 20.37 6.67
CA TRP A 60 -0.20 19.35 6.04
C TRP A 60 -0.77 17.94 6.21
N PHE A 61 -1.48 17.71 7.29
CA PHE A 61 -2.23 16.47 7.52
C PHE A 61 -3.29 16.27 6.44
N LEU A 62 -4.10 17.30 6.13
CA LEU A 62 -5.07 17.25 5.04
C LEU A 62 -4.42 17.21 3.65
N ALA A 63 -3.31 17.95 3.48
CA ALA A 63 -2.53 17.92 2.25
C ALA A 63 -2.00 16.52 1.94
N SER A 64 -1.65 15.72 2.96
CA SER A 64 -1.23 14.33 2.77
C SER A 64 -2.32 13.46 2.14
N LEU A 65 -3.58 13.63 2.53
CA LEU A 65 -4.72 12.95 1.90
C LEU A 65 -4.86 13.37 0.43
N ALA A 66 -4.79 14.67 0.17
CA ALA A 66 -4.88 15.19 -1.20
C ALA A 66 -3.72 14.67 -2.08
N LEU A 67 -2.51 14.54 -1.52
CA LEU A 67 -1.37 13.95 -2.23
C LEU A 67 -1.59 12.46 -2.53
N GLY A 68 -2.17 11.69 -1.61
CA GLY A 68 -2.53 10.29 -1.86
C GLY A 68 -3.50 10.15 -3.03
N LEU A 69 -4.55 10.99 -3.07
CA LEU A 69 -5.48 11.06 -4.19
C LEU A 69 -4.79 11.47 -5.50
N LEU A 70 -3.97 12.53 -5.46
CA LEU A 70 -3.30 13.08 -6.63
C LEU A 70 -2.29 12.09 -7.23
N CYS A 71 -1.42 11.50 -6.42
CA CYS A 71 -0.45 10.52 -6.89
C CYS A 71 -1.13 9.33 -7.58
N ASN A 72 -2.26 8.84 -7.03
CA ASN A 72 -3.01 7.77 -7.66
C ASN A 72 -3.70 8.20 -8.95
N ALA A 73 -4.32 9.38 -8.98
CA ALA A 73 -4.93 9.91 -10.19
C ALA A 73 -3.90 10.03 -11.33
N LEU A 74 -2.71 10.56 -11.02
CA LEU A 74 -1.61 10.67 -11.96
C LEU A 74 -1.08 9.30 -12.39
N MET A 75 -1.01 8.33 -11.47
CA MET A 75 -0.58 6.97 -11.79
C MET A 75 -1.58 6.28 -12.73
N VAL A 76 -2.89 6.43 -12.49
CA VAL A 76 -3.94 5.92 -13.39
C VAL A 76 -3.85 6.59 -14.76
N ALA A 77 -3.62 7.91 -14.82
CA ALA A 77 -3.45 8.63 -16.06
C ALA A 77 -2.21 8.13 -16.83
N ALA A 78 -1.08 7.98 -16.14
CA ALA A 78 0.16 7.45 -16.72
C ALA A 78 -0.03 6.01 -17.24
N ALA A 79 -0.67 5.13 -16.47
CA ALA A 79 -0.99 3.76 -16.87
C ALA A 79 -1.91 3.71 -18.10
N SER A 80 -2.95 4.56 -18.11
CA SER A 80 -3.89 4.66 -19.23
C SER A 80 -3.22 5.19 -20.48
N LEU A 81 -2.34 6.18 -20.36
CA LEU A 81 -1.59 6.76 -21.49
C LEU A 81 -0.57 5.76 -22.04
N TYR A 82 0.19 5.11 -21.15
CA TYR A 82 1.19 4.11 -21.54
C TYR A 82 0.56 2.94 -22.29
N ALA A 83 -0.55 2.41 -21.76
CA ALA A 83 -1.23 1.26 -22.33
C ALA A 83 -2.23 1.61 -23.46
N ARG A 84 -2.39 2.87 -23.86
CA ARG A 84 -3.45 3.34 -24.78
C ARG A 84 -3.53 2.62 -26.12
N ARG A 85 -2.41 2.06 -26.58
CA ARG A 85 -2.31 1.32 -27.87
C ARG A 85 -2.40 -0.20 -27.68
N LYS A 86 -2.53 -0.69 -26.44
CA LYS A 86 -2.65 -2.11 -26.11
C LYS A 86 -4.13 -2.54 -26.16
N PRO A 87 -4.44 -3.84 -26.22
CA PRO A 87 -5.82 -4.36 -26.10
C PRO A 87 -6.50 -3.88 -24.81
N CYS A 88 -7.83 -3.75 -24.83
CA CYS A 88 -8.61 -3.24 -23.67
C CYS A 88 -8.37 -4.02 -22.39
N GLU A 89 -8.17 -5.33 -22.49
CA GLU A 89 -7.86 -6.20 -21.35
C GLU A 89 -6.51 -5.83 -20.70
N VAL A 90 -5.51 -5.56 -21.54
CA VAL A 90 -4.18 -5.12 -21.07
C VAL A 90 -4.26 -3.70 -20.50
N GLN A 91 -5.05 -2.81 -21.10
CA GLN A 91 -5.28 -1.48 -20.52
C GLN A 91 -5.91 -1.57 -19.13
N ALA A 92 -6.92 -2.43 -18.96
CA ALA A 92 -7.55 -2.68 -17.67
C ALA A 92 -6.54 -3.26 -16.65
N LEU A 93 -5.67 -4.17 -17.10
CA LEU A 93 -4.61 -4.76 -16.27
C LEU A 93 -3.65 -3.67 -15.74
N TYR A 94 -3.20 -2.74 -16.61
CA TYR A 94 -2.32 -1.63 -16.21
C TYR A 94 -3.00 -0.68 -15.24
N ILE A 95 -4.26 -0.30 -15.46
CA ILE A 95 -5.01 0.60 -14.57
C ILE A 95 -5.10 0.01 -13.16
N VAL A 96 -5.37 -1.29 -13.04
CA VAL A 96 -5.57 -1.95 -11.74
C VAL A 96 -4.25 -2.20 -11.03
N ASN A 97 -3.18 -2.56 -11.76
CA ASN A 97 -1.95 -3.05 -11.16
C ASN A 97 -0.82 -2.00 -11.09
N CYS A 98 -0.90 -0.90 -11.85
CA CYS A 98 0.06 0.19 -11.72
C CYS A 98 -0.37 1.22 -10.67
N ALA A 99 -1.66 1.49 -10.49
CA ALA A 99 -2.16 2.42 -9.47
C ALA A 99 -2.30 1.74 -8.09
N GLY A 100 -2.37 2.56 -7.07
CA GLY A 100 -2.44 2.12 -5.68
C GLY A 100 -1.08 1.80 -5.07
N PHE A 101 -1.04 2.00 -3.75
CA PHE A 101 0.15 1.80 -2.92
C PHE A 101 -0.21 0.96 -1.69
N ASN A 102 0.47 -0.14 -1.45
CA ASN A 102 0.23 -0.96 -0.25
C ASN A 102 0.95 -0.35 0.96
N VAL A 103 0.50 0.85 1.34
CA VAL A 103 1.13 1.63 2.40
C VAL A 103 0.84 1.02 3.76
N GLY A 104 -0.43 0.89 4.12
CA GLY A 104 -0.87 0.48 5.46
C GLY A 104 -0.35 -0.91 5.86
N ASN A 105 -0.44 -1.90 4.98
CA ASN A 105 -0.04 -3.26 5.31
C ASN A 105 1.46 -3.50 5.24
N LEU A 106 2.18 -2.82 4.34
CA LEU A 106 3.57 -3.18 4.03
C LEU A 106 4.57 -2.06 4.32
N ALA A 107 4.36 -0.85 3.78
CA ALA A 107 5.33 0.24 3.94
C ALA A 107 5.29 0.86 5.33
N MET A 108 4.11 1.10 5.88
CA MET A 108 3.91 1.78 7.16
C MET A 108 4.56 1.04 8.34
N PRO A 109 4.42 -0.30 8.52
CA PRO A 109 5.11 -1.02 9.58
C PRO A 109 6.64 -0.86 9.52
N PHE A 110 7.22 -0.82 8.32
CA PHE A 110 8.65 -0.62 8.13
C PHE A 110 9.05 0.83 8.46
N LEU A 111 8.34 1.82 7.93
CA LEU A 111 8.63 3.23 8.10
C LEU A 111 8.42 3.72 9.54
N ARG A 112 7.52 3.10 10.30
CA ARG A 112 7.28 3.41 11.72
C ARG A 112 8.54 3.28 12.57
N ASN A 113 9.46 2.38 12.23
CA ASN A 113 10.72 2.21 12.96
C ASN A 113 11.66 3.41 12.85
N PHE A 114 11.50 4.24 11.80
CA PHE A 114 12.40 5.36 11.50
C PHE A 114 11.74 6.72 11.66
N PHE A 115 10.44 6.80 11.38
CA PHE A 115 9.67 8.04 11.31
C PHE A 115 8.37 7.94 12.12
N PRO A 116 8.41 7.65 13.43
CA PRO A 116 7.17 7.49 14.22
C PRO A 116 6.28 8.74 14.17
N THR A 117 6.85 9.95 14.17
CA THR A 117 6.13 11.22 14.05
C THR A 117 5.60 11.50 12.65
N GLY A 118 6.08 10.80 11.63
CA GLY A 118 5.61 10.90 10.25
C GLY A 118 4.43 9.99 9.92
N ILE A 119 4.15 9.00 10.76
CA ILE A 119 3.11 8.00 10.50
C ILE A 119 1.72 8.62 10.33
N PRO A 120 1.30 9.64 11.09
CA PRO A 120 0.00 10.28 10.86
C PRO A 120 -0.17 10.85 9.44
N TYR A 121 0.85 11.48 8.87
CA TYR A 121 0.83 11.95 7.47
C TYR A 121 0.73 10.78 6.50
N LEU A 122 1.43 9.70 6.79
CA LEU A 122 1.38 8.48 5.99
C LEU A 122 0.00 7.81 6.03
N CYS A 123 -0.67 7.82 7.20
CA CYS A 123 -2.05 7.36 7.36
C CYS A 123 -3.03 8.17 6.50
N MET A 124 -2.87 9.49 6.45
CA MET A 124 -3.71 10.34 5.60
C MET A 124 -3.45 10.12 4.12
N PHE A 125 -2.21 9.92 3.73
CA PHE A 125 -1.85 9.53 2.36
C PHE A 125 -2.51 8.19 1.98
N ASP A 126 -2.43 7.18 2.85
CA ASP A 126 -3.05 5.86 2.63
C ASP A 126 -4.58 5.94 2.60
N MET A 127 -5.18 6.82 3.41
CA MET A 127 -6.60 7.13 3.33
C MET A 127 -6.98 7.69 1.94
N GLY A 128 -6.19 8.61 1.40
CA GLY A 128 -6.36 9.14 0.04
C GLY A 128 -6.15 8.06 -1.04
N ASP A 129 -5.13 7.20 -0.88
CA ASP A 129 -4.89 6.05 -1.74
C ASP A 129 -6.08 5.08 -1.75
N SER A 130 -6.73 4.87 -0.61
CA SER A 130 -7.84 3.93 -0.45
C SER A 130 -9.00 4.19 -1.41
N PHE A 131 -9.25 5.45 -1.81
CA PHE A 131 -10.29 5.77 -2.80
C PHE A 131 -10.01 5.13 -4.17
N PHE A 132 -8.74 5.03 -4.55
CA PHE A 132 -8.34 4.36 -5.78
C PHE A 132 -8.19 2.85 -5.58
N SER A 133 -7.48 2.44 -4.54
CA SER A 133 -7.17 1.04 -4.25
C SER A 133 -8.40 0.20 -3.92
N LEU A 134 -9.47 0.79 -3.33
CA LEU A 134 -10.66 0.05 -2.90
C LEU A 134 -11.86 0.19 -3.86
N GLY A 135 -11.67 0.72 -5.07
CA GLY A 135 -12.81 0.73 -6.00
C GLY A 135 -12.63 1.49 -7.29
N THR A 136 -12.00 2.69 -7.28
CA THR A 136 -11.92 3.55 -8.46
C THR A 136 -11.17 2.86 -9.61
N THR A 137 -10.04 2.20 -9.34
CA THR A 137 -9.27 1.46 -10.35
C THR A 137 -10.09 0.35 -11.00
N TYR A 138 -10.86 -0.40 -10.20
CA TYR A 138 -11.77 -1.43 -10.72
C TYR A 138 -12.88 -0.84 -11.60
N ALA A 139 -13.50 0.26 -11.17
CA ALA A 139 -14.54 0.94 -11.92
C ALA A 139 -14.02 1.46 -13.28
N LEU A 140 -12.82 2.05 -13.30
CA LEU A 140 -12.16 2.52 -14.52
C LEU A 140 -11.79 1.37 -15.45
N ALA A 141 -11.29 0.26 -14.92
CA ALA A 141 -11.00 -0.93 -15.71
C ALA A 141 -12.27 -1.54 -16.34
N CYS A 142 -13.38 -1.62 -15.60
CA CYS A 142 -14.68 -2.03 -16.14
C CYS A 142 -15.13 -1.12 -17.31
N MET A 143 -14.91 0.20 -17.18
CA MET A 143 -15.23 1.13 -18.27
C MET A 143 -14.40 0.85 -19.52
N ARG A 144 -13.10 0.57 -19.37
CA ARG A 144 -12.23 0.21 -20.49
C ARG A 144 -12.67 -1.06 -21.21
N LEU A 145 -13.24 -2.01 -20.46
CA LEU A 145 -13.76 -3.28 -20.99
C LEU A 145 -15.20 -3.15 -21.57
N GLY A 146 -15.77 -1.94 -21.60
CA GLY A 146 -17.16 -1.73 -22.07
C GLY A 146 -18.22 -2.37 -21.15
N ARG A 147 -17.86 -2.76 -19.93
CA ARG A 147 -18.79 -3.40 -18.99
C ARG A 147 -19.64 -2.35 -18.29
N LYS A 148 -20.95 -2.56 -18.27
CA LYS A 148 -21.87 -1.75 -17.45
C LYS A 148 -21.54 -2.04 -15.97
N SER A 149 -20.85 -1.15 -15.33
CA SER A 149 -20.75 -1.14 -13.87
C SER A 149 -22.00 -0.46 -13.33
N GLY A 150 -22.69 -1.07 -12.38
CA GLY A 150 -23.82 -0.43 -11.66
C GLY A 150 -23.40 0.94 -11.07
N SER A 151 -24.18 1.53 -10.17
CA SER A 151 -23.79 2.84 -9.57
C SER A 151 -22.35 2.79 -9.02
N LYS A 152 -21.40 3.28 -9.83
CA LYS A 152 -19.95 3.23 -9.57
C LYS A 152 -19.63 3.86 -8.22
N LEU A 153 -20.22 5.02 -7.96
CA LEU A 153 -20.04 5.74 -6.70
C LEU A 153 -20.53 4.91 -5.50
N LYS A 154 -21.70 4.28 -5.61
CA LYS A 154 -22.23 3.41 -4.55
C LYS A 154 -21.31 2.22 -4.27
N SER A 155 -20.74 1.61 -5.32
CA SER A 155 -19.81 0.49 -5.16
C SER A 155 -18.48 0.93 -4.50
N ILE A 156 -17.92 2.08 -4.89
CA ILE A 156 -16.70 2.63 -4.29
C ILE A 156 -16.96 2.97 -2.82
N LEU A 157 -18.03 3.72 -2.52
CA LEU A 157 -18.39 4.07 -1.15
C LEU A 157 -18.64 2.83 -0.29
N SER A 158 -19.36 1.84 -0.80
CA SER A 158 -19.57 0.57 -0.09
C SER A 158 -18.24 -0.11 0.23
N SER A 159 -17.29 -0.15 -0.71
CA SER A 159 -15.98 -0.76 -0.48
C SER A 159 -15.14 -0.01 0.58
N LEU A 160 -15.22 1.32 0.58
CA LEU A 160 -14.54 2.16 1.59
C LEU A 160 -15.14 1.92 2.99
N PHE A 161 -16.47 2.02 3.12
CA PHE A 161 -17.16 1.87 4.41
C PHE A 161 -17.28 0.43 4.91
N THR A 162 -16.85 -0.57 4.14
CA THR A 162 -16.66 -1.94 4.61
C THR A 162 -15.21 -2.24 5.00
N SER A 163 -14.27 -1.35 4.68
CA SER A 163 -12.86 -1.49 5.04
C SER A 163 -12.61 -1.01 6.46
N VAL A 164 -12.27 -1.94 7.38
CA VAL A 164 -11.97 -1.60 8.78
C VAL A 164 -10.84 -0.57 8.92
N PRO A 165 -9.70 -0.69 8.21
CA PRO A 165 -8.67 0.33 8.27
C PRO A 165 -9.18 1.71 7.84
N PHE A 166 -10.00 1.80 6.77
CA PHE A 166 -10.57 3.07 6.33
C PHE A 166 -11.49 3.72 7.37
N ILE A 167 -12.34 2.91 8.02
CA ILE A 167 -13.20 3.38 9.11
C ILE A 167 -12.35 3.91 10.27
N VAL A 168 -11.27 3.20 10.61
CA VAL A 168 -10.35 3.65 11.67
C VAL A 168 -9.65 4.94 11.30
N TYR A 169 -9.17 5.11 10.05
CA TYR A 169 -8.63 6.38 9.59
C TYR A 169 -9.64 7.52 9.77
N LEU A 170 -10.88 7.31 9.33
CA LEU A 170 -11.93 8.31 9.44
C LEU A 170 -12.23 8.67 10.89
N LEU A 171 -12.39 7.65 11.75
CA LEU A 171 -12.65 7.82 13.18
C LEU A 171 -11.52 8.58 13.87
N MET A 172 -10.27 8.14 13.67
CA MET A 172 -9.11 8.76 14.31
C MET A 172 -8.89 10.21 13.82
N THR A 173 -9.13 10.46 12.53
CA THR A 173 -9.11 11.81 11.97
C THR A 173 -10.18 12.69 12.62
N LEU A 174 -11.41 12.18 12.75
CA LEU A 174 -12.50 12.92 13.42
C LEU A 174 -12.18 13.22 14.88
N LEU A 175 -11.67 12.25 15.65
CA LEU A 175 -11.27 12.43 17.04
C LEU A 175 -10.15 13.48 17.16
N SER A 176 -9.18 13.48 16.24
CA SER A 176 -8.10 14.46 16.19
C SER A 176 -8.63 15.88 15.90
N PHE A 177 -9.60 16.02 14.98
CA PHE A 177 -10.29 17.31 14.75
C PHE A 177 -11.04 17.81 15.97
N LEU A 178 -11.71 16.92 16.67
CA LEU A 178 -12.45 17.24 17.90
C LEU A 178 -11.52 17.42 19.11
N LYS A 179 -10.20 17.24 18.94
CA LYS A 179 -9.19 17.29 20.01
C LYS A 179 -9.49 16.31 21.14
N VAL A 180 -10.17 15.21 20.83
CA VAL A 180 -10.46 14.14 21.78
C VAL A 180 -9.27 13.18 21.83
N THR A 181 -8.67 13.05 23.01
CA THR A 181 -7.60 12.10 23.27
C THR A 181 -8.18 10.79 23.81
N LEU A 182 -7.75 9.66 23.24
CA LEU A 182 -8.13 8.36 23.76
C LEU A 182 -7.47 8.08 25.12
N PRO A 183 -8.16 7.40 26.05
CA PRO A 183 -7.59 6.98 27.32
C PRO A 183 -6.31 6.16 27.16
N ALA A 184 -5.34 6.37 28.06
CA ALA A 184 -4.04 5.69 28.02
C ALA A 184 -4.14 4.14 27.93
N PRO A 185 -5.04 3.44 28.62
CA PRO A 185 -5.17 1.98 28.47
C PRO A 185 -5.55 1.54 27.06
N ILE A 186 -6.39 2.32 26.35
CA ILE A 186 -6.76 2.02 24.96
C ILE A 186 -5.55 2.16 24.04
N LEU A 187 -4.78 3.26 24.20
CA LEU A 187 -3.59 3.49 23.40
C LEU A 187 -2.50 2.44 23.67
N GLN A 188 -2.30 2.05 24.92
CA GLN A 188 -1.34 0.99 25.30
C GLN A 188 -1.73 -0.37 24.73
N THR A 189 -3.01 -0.75 24.81
CA THR A 189 -3.52 -1.99 24.21
C THR A 189 -3.36 -1.97 22.70
N ALA A 190 -3.70 -0.86 22.06
CA ALA A 190 -3.54 -0.67 20.62
C ALA A 190 -2.05 -0.72 20.21
N ASP A 191 -1.14 -0.13 20.97
CA ASP A 191 0.30 -0.20 20.68
C ASP A 191 0.82 -1.63 20.81
N PHE A 192 0.43 -2.35 21.87
CA PHE A 192 0.81 -3.76 22.06
C PHE A 192 0.39 -4.64 20.88
N MET A 193 -0.88 -4.55 20.45
CA MET A 193 -1.38 -5.31 19.29
C MET A 193 -0.73 -4.85 17.98
N GLY A 194 -0.56 -3.54 17.82
CA GLY A 194 -0.03 -2.92 16.61
C GLY A 194 1.44 -3.25 16.33
N ARG A 195 2.24 -3.53 17.37
CA ARG A 195 3.65 -3.94 17.22
C ARG A 195 3.81 -5.26 16.44
N GLY A 196 2.84 -6.14 16.52
CA GLY A 196 2.84 -7.40 15.78
C GLY A 196 2.61 -7.24 14.28
N ASN A 197 2.10 -6.08 13.82
CA ASN A 197 1.68 -5.88 12.44
C ASN A 197 2.84 -6.10 11.44
N GLY A 198 4.01 -5.53 11.69
CA GLY A 198 5.17 -5.67 10.80
C GLY A 198 5.64 -7.11 10.63
N PHE A 199 5.71 -7.86 11.72
CA PHE A 199 6.06 -9.28 11.70
C PHE A 199 5.05 -10.10 10.89
N LEU A 200 3.75 -9.95 11.21
CA LEU A 200 2.68 -10.70 10.54
C LEU A 200 2.60 -10.36 9.05
N ALA A 201 2.77 -9.08 8.69
CA ALA A 201 2.75 -8.65 7.30
C ALA A 201 3.90 -9.30 6.50
N MET A 202 5.13 -9.27 7.01
CA MET A 202 6.28 -9.88 6.31
C MET A 202 6.19 -11.41 6.25
N LEU A 203 5.71 -12.05 7.31
CA LEU A 203 5.47 -13.49 7.33
C LEU A 203 4.42 -13.88 6.27
N MET A 204 3.30 -13.15 6.21
CA MET A 204 2.25 -13.35 5.21
C MET A 204 2.78 -13.16 3.79
N VAL A 205 3.61 -12.14 3.56
CA VAL A 205 4.27 -11.93 2.26
C VAL A 205 5.11 -13.12 1.89
N GLY A 206 5.93 -13.62 2.81
CA GLY A 206 6.76 -14.82 2.58
C GLY A 206 5.94 -16.04 2.20
N ILE A 207 4.85 -16.31 2.89
CA ILE A 207 3.91 -17.40 2.57
C ILE A 207 3.29 -17.17 1.18
N SER A 208 3.02 -15.92 0.82
CA SER A 208 2.40 -15.55 -0.47
C SER A 208 3.38 -15.59 -1.65
N LEU A 209 4.69 -15.59 -1.39
CA LEU A 209 5.71 -15.61 -2.44
C LEU A 209 5.60 -16.92 -3.25
N ASP A 210 5.15 -16.77 -4.49
CA ASP A 210 5.14 -17.83 -5.50
C ASP A 210 5.69 -17.22 -6.80
N LEU A 211 7.01 -17.35 -6.97
CA LEU A 211 7.75 -16.72 -8.08
C LEU A 211 7.61 -17.57 -9.36
N LYS A 212 6.39 -17.90 -9.75
CA LYS A 212 6.12 -18.51 -11.06
C LYS A 212 5.98 -17.39 -12.09
N LEU A 213 7.07 -17.07 -12.75
CA LEU A 213 7.11 -16.09 -13.83
C LEU A 213 7.24 -16.80 -15.17
N ASP A 214 6.17 -16.84 -15.92
CA ASP A 214 6.19 -17.33 -17.28
C ASP A 214 7.00 -16.37 -18.17
N ARG A 215 7.84 -16.92 -19.05
CA ARG A 215 8.69 -16.10 -19.95
C ARG A 215 7.90 -15.11 -20.79
N LYS A 216 6.68 -15.45 -21.19
CA LYS A 216 5.77 -14.57 -21.96
C LYS A 216 5.32 -13.33 -21.21
N ASP A 217 5.28 -13.39 -19.88
CA ASP A 217 4.76 -12.31 -19.03
C ASP A 217 5.88 -11.36 -18.54
N ILE A 218 7.15 -11.75 -18.69
CA ILE A 218 8.30 -10.95 -18.23
C ILE A 218 8.24 -9.53 -18.78
N GLY A 219 7.94 -9.37 -20.06
CA GLY A 219 7.87 -8.07 -20.71
C GLY A 219 6.83 -7.15 -20.08
N GLU A 220 5.61 -7.66 -19.84
CA GLU A 220 4.53 -6.88 -19.24
C GLU A 220 4.83 -6.55 -17.75
N VAL A 221 5.39 -7.49 -17.00
CA VAL A 221 5.78 -7.29 -15.59
C VAL A 221 6.84 -6.19 -15.48
N LEU A 222 7.89 -6.26 -16.31
CA LEU A 222 8.96 -5.26 -16.32
C LEU A 222 8.45 -3.87 -16.73
N GLN A 223 7.54 -3.79 -17.72
CA GLN A 223 6.94 -2.53 -18.13
C GLN A 223 6.09 -1.91 -17.03
N MET A 224 5.27 -2.70 -16.32
CA MET A 224 4.47 -2.23 -15.19
C MET A 224 5.37 -1.78 -14.01
N LEU A 225 6.42 -2.53 -13.70
CA LEU A 225 7.41 -2.13 -12.68
C LEU A 225 8.11 -0.83 -13.08
N PHE A 226 8.61 -0.76 -14.33
CA PHE A 226 9.25 0.46 -14.85
C PHE A 226 8.34 1.67 -14.71
N LEU A 227 7.07 1.56 -15.12
CA LEU A 227 6.11 2.65 -15.02
C LEU A 227 5.90 3.07 -13.54
N ARG A 228 5.72 2.11 -12.63
CA ARG A 228 5.56 2.39 -11.20
C ARG A 228 6.78 3.10 -10.62
N TYR A 229 7.98 2.61 -10.89
CA TYR A 229 9.21 3.21 -10.38
C TYR A 229 9.53 4.56 -11.01
N ALA A 230 9.30 4.73 -12.31
CA ALA A 230 9.49 6.01 -12.99
C ALA A 230 8.56 7.10 -12.42
N CYS A 231 7.25 6.79 -12.28
CA CYS A 231 6.31 7.70 -11.63
C CYS A 231 6.66 7.91 -10.15
N GLY A 232 7.04 6.86 -9.43
CA GLY A 232 7.46 6.93 -8.03
C GLY A 232 8.64 7.88 -7.84
N ILE A 233 9.66 7.83 -8.69
CA ILE A 233 10.81 8.77 -8.67
C ILE A 233 10.32 10.21 -8.90
N ILE A 234 9.49 10.44 -9.90
CA ILE A 234 8.96 11.78 -10.19
C ILE A 234 8.16 12.32 -9.00
N PHE A 235 7.28 11.50 -8.42
CA PHE A 235 6.47 11.89 -7.25
C PHE A 235 7.36 12.14 -6.03
N ALA A 236 8.33 11.26 -5.76
CA ALA A 236 9.23 11.41 -4.63
C ALA A 236 10.05 12.72 -4.74
N LEU A 237 10.61 13.01 -5.91
CA LEU A 237 11.35 14.24 -6.15
C LEU A 237 10.44 15.48 -6.01
N ALA A 238 9.23 15.43 -6.56
CA ALA A 238 8.28 16.52 -6.45
C ALA A 238 7.87 16.76 -4.98
N ILE A 239 7.52 15.72 -4.23
CA ILE A 239 7.15 15.81 -2.82
C ILE A 239 8.33 16.32 -1.99
N PHE A 240 9.53 15.79 -2.22
CA PHE A 240 10.68 16.11 -1.39
C PHE A 240 11.22 17.53 -1.64
N HIS A 241 11.25 17.99 -2.88
CA HIS A 241 11.89 19.26 -3.26
C HIS A 241 10.93 20.43 -3.45
N LEU A 242 9.69 20.16 -3.92
CA LEU A 242 8.75 21.25 -4.25
C LEU A 242 7.75 21.54 -3.14
N LEU A 243 7.52 20.61 -2.19
CA LEU A 243 6.52 20.80 -1.16
C LEU A 243 7.10 21.57 0.03
N PRO A 244 6.54 22.76 0.42
CA PRO A 244 7.01 23.52 1.58
C PRO A 244 6.45 22.95 2.90
N ALA A 245 6.60 21.65 3.11
CA ALA A 245 6.04 20.91 4.23
C ALA A 245 7.13 20.49 5.23
N PRO A 246 6.76 20.07 6.45
CA PRO A 246 7.70 19.52 7.43
C PRO A 246 8.56 18.40 6.83
N LEU A 247 9.86 18.39 7.17
CA LEU A 247 10.82 17.45 6.59
C LEU A 247 10.37 15.99 6.75
N VAL A 248 9.89 15.63 7.95
CA VAL A 248 9.42 14.26 8.23
C VAL A 248 8.27 13.85 7.33
N MET A 249 7.33 14.76 7.04
CA MET A 249 6.23 14.51 6.10
C MET A 249 6.78 14.27 4.69
N ARG A 250 7.66 15.14 4.19
CA ARG A 250 8.28 14.99 2.87
C ARG A 250 9.01 13.66 2.75
N GLN A 251 9.78 13.27 3.78
CA GLN A 251 10.48 12.00 3.82
C GLN A 251 9.53 10.80 3.73
N VAL A 252 8.53 10.71 4.61
CA VAL A 252 7.64 9.54 4.64
C VAL A 252 6.77 9.43 3.39
N LEU A 253 6.30 10.56 2.83
CA LEU A 253 5.46 10.52 1.63
C LEU A 253 6.28 10.24 0.37
N SER A 254 7.53 10.71 0.28
CA SER A 254 8.45 10.34 -0.79
C SER A 254 8.81 8.84 -0.77
N LEU A 255 8.77 8.21 0.40
CA LEU A 255 8.95 6.76 0.53
C LEU A 255 7.66 6.01 0.21
N ALA A 256 6.49 6.54 0.59
CA ALA A 256 5.19 5.89 0.37
C ALA A 256 4.91 5.56 -1.09
N VAL A 257 5.33 6.41 -2.02
CA VAL A 257 5.10 6.22 -3.47
C VAL A 257 5.89 5.04 -4.08
N PHE A 258 6.79 4.43 -3.32
CA PHE A 258 7.47 3.18 -3.69
C PHE A 258 6.87 1.94 -3.02
N ALA A 259 5.75 2.09 -2.31
CA ALA A 259 5.06 0.93 -1.74
C ALA A 259 4.62 -0.05 -2.83
N ALA A 260 4.54 -1.33 -2.46
CA ALA A 260 4.20 -2.42 -3.36
C ALA A 260 2.79 -2.27 -3.98
N VAL A 261 2.48 -3.09 -4.95
CA VAL A 261 1.13 -3.20 -5.53
C VAL A 261 0.14 -3.62 -4.43
N PRO A 262 -1.03 -2.95 -4.29
CA PRO A 262 -2.00 -3.30 -3.26
C PRO A 262 -2.65 -4.67 -3.50
N ASN A 263 -2.97 -5.38 -2.41
CA ASN A 263 -3.60 -6.69 -2.46
C ASN A 263 -4.94 -6.68 -3.23
N ALA A 264 -5.66 -5.56 -3.17
CA ALA A 264 -6.91 -5.36 -3.90
C ALA A 264 -6.74 -5.48 -5.42
N ALA A 265 -5.57 -5.16 -5.97
CA ALA A 265 -5.29 -5.26 -7.39
C ALA A 265 -5.43 -6.70 -7.90
N LEU A 266 -4.95 -7.71 -7.14
CA LEU A 266 -5.13 -9.13 -7.50
C LEU A 266 -6.60 -9.54 -7.49
N ILE A 267 -7.35 -9.10 -6.47
CA ILE A 267 -8.78 -9.39 -6.35
C ILE A 267 -9.53 -8.80 -7.56
N TYR A 268 -9.22 -7.57 -7.93
CA TYR A 268 -9.86 -6.91 -9.06
C TYR A 268 -9.48 -7.54 -10.40
N THR A 269 -8.21 -7.89 -10.59
CA THR A 269 -7.75 -8.59 -11.79
C THR A 269 -8.50 -9.90 -11.98
N THR A 270 -8.67 -10.69 -10.91
CA THR A 270 -9.46 -11.92 -10.93
C THR A 270 -10.95 -11.66 -11.25
N ARG A 271 -11.57 -10.64 -10.61
CA ARG A 271 -12.96 -10.28 -10.85
C ARG A 271 -13.23 -9.76 -12.27
N LEU A 272 -12.23 -9.13 -12.87
CA LEU A 272 -12.32 -8.67 -14.27
C LEU A 272 -12.26 -9.82 -15.27
N ASN A 273 -11.90 -11.04 -14.85
CA ASN A 273 -11.77 -12.21 -15.72
C ASN A 273 -10.98 -11.88 -17.00
N ILE A 274 -9.80 -11.28 -16.82
CA ILE A 274 -8.84 -10.94 -17.87
C ILE A 274 -7.57 -11.78 -17.68
N PRO A 275 -6.69 -11.91 -18.71
CA PRO A 275 -5.41 -12.58 -18.55
C PRO A 275 -4.62 -11.97 -17.38
N ALA A 276 -4.36 -12.77 -16.33
CA ALA A 276 -3.90 -12.29 -15.04
C ALA A 276 -2.49 -12.76 -14.66
N SER A 277 -1.85 -13.58 -15.50
CA SER A 277 -0.54 -14.18 -15.19
C SER A 277 0.53 -13.12 -14.84
N ALA A 278 0.58 -12.04 -15.60
CA ALA A 278 1.49 -10.92 -15.32
C ALA A 278 1.19 -10.22 -13.99
N ALA A 279 -0.08 -10.06 -13.58
CA ALA A 279 -0.44 -9.48 -12.28
C ALA A 279 -0.06 -10.39 -11.11
N TYR A 280 -0.25 -11.70 -11.26
CA TYR A 280 0.15 -12.67 -10.23
C TYR A 280 1.66 -12.73 -10.04
N ALA A 281 2.46 -12.46 -11.07
CA ALA A 281 3.90 -12.36 -10.96
C ALA A 281 4.36 -10.99 -10.45
N LEU A 282 3.69 -9.91 -10.88
CA LEU A 282 4.02 -8.53 -10.49
C LEU A 282 3.87 -8.30 -8.99
N HIS A 283 2.78 -8.79 -8.39
CA HIS A 283 2.46 -8.54 -7.00
C HIS A 283 3.55 -9.04 -6.03
N PRO A 284 3.95 -10.33 -6.03
CA PRO A 284 5.01 -10.80 -5.15
C PRO A 284 6.37 -10.14 -5.46
N LEU A 285 6.66 -9.86 -6.73
CA LEU A 285 7.91 -9.22 -7.14
C LEU A 285 7.98 -7.78 -6.63
N SER A 286 6.90 -6.99 -6.79
CA SER A 286 6.84 -5.62 -6.27
C SER A 286 6.97 -5.58 -4.76
N THR A 287 6.41 -6.57 -4.07
CA THR A 287 6.49 -6.68 -2.61
C THR A 287 7.91 -7.03 -2.16
N ALA A 288 8.58 -7.97 -2.83
CA ALA A 288 9.96 -8.34 -2.54
C ALA A 288 10.94 -7.17 -2.78
N LEU A 289 10.70 -6.39 -3.83
CA LEU A 289 11.52 -5.22 -4.17
C LEU A 289 11.27 -4.00 -3.27
N MET A 290 10.14 -3.94 -2.57
CA MET A 290 9.76 -2.76 -1.77
C MET A 290 10.77 -2.46 -0.66
N ILE A 291 11.13 -3.42 0.19
CA ILE A 291 12.04 -3.17 1.31
C ILE A 291 13.44 -2.70 0.86
N PRO A 292 14.10 -3.35 -0.10
CA PRO A 292 15.35 -2.84 -0.68
C PRO A 292 15.21 -1.42 -1.23
N THR A 293 14.12 -1.14 -1.96
CA THR A 293 13.86 0.18 -2.55
C THR A 293 13.67 1.25 -1.47
N LEU A 294 12.79 1.00 -0.49
CA LEU A 294 12.56 1.94 0.62
C LEU A 294 13.86 2.23 1.37
N SER A 295 14.69 1.19 1.59
CA SER A 295 15.97 1.35 2.26
C SER A 295 16.95 2.19 1.44
N ALA A 296 17.05 1.96 0.13
CA ALA A 296 17.90 2.73 -0.77
C ALA A 296 17.46 4.19 -0.86
N VAL A 297 16.17 4.44 -1.08
CA VAL A 297 15.62 5.81 -1.14
C VAL A 297 15.79 6.53 0.20
N MET A 298 15.58 5.85 1.33
CA MET A 298 15.77 6.43 2.66
C MET A 298 17.23 6.87 2.89
N LEU A 299 18.20 6.13 2.36
CA LEU A 299 19.61 6.52 2.43
C LEU A 299 19.95 7.73 1.55
N LEU A 300 19.21 7.95 0.47
CA LEU A 300 19.37 9.11 -0.41
C LEU A 300 18.66 10.38 0.12
N LEU A 301 17.59 10.22 0.92
CA LEU A 301 16.80 11.34 1.48
C LEU A 301 17.32 11.81 2.85
N ARG A 302 18.43 11.30 3.32
CA ARG A 302 19.15 11.76 4.53
C ARG A 302 20.06 12.89 4.18
#